data_0bd653e7efc8d43d022d8e214a8485a4
#
_entry.id   0bd653e7efc8d43d022d8e214a8485a4
#
_cell.length_a   1.000
_cell.length_b   1.000
_cell.length_c   1.000
_cell.angle_alpha   90.00
_cell.angle_beta   90.00
_cell.angle_gamma   90.00
#
_symmetry.space_group_name_H-M   'P 1'
#
loop_
_entity.id
_entity.type
_entity.pdbx_description
1 polymer ?
#
loop_
_entity_poly.entity_id
_entity_poly.type
_entity_poly.pdbx_seq_one_letter_code
_entity_poly.pdbx_strand_id
1 'polypeptide(L)'
;PIKSSAASDVYKRQYPGSFDPVTYGHLEIISRASKLFDKVIVLVSVNPLKPCSFTIDERKQFLRESVVAEGIGNVEVDSNEGLLIDYFNEHNADVIVKGLRAISDFEYEFQMAQANRKLCYKAETIFLTSKSEYTYLSSSMVKQIAMFGGDISDFVPECILDRINERLKRY
;
A
#
# COMPACT_ATOMS: atom_id res chain seq x y z
N PRO A 1 15.29 11.42 37.47
CA PRO A 1 14.71 10.77 36.30
C PRO A 1 13.31 11.33 36.07
N ILE A 2 13.15 12.06 34.98
CA ILE A 2 11.87 12.59 34.54
C ILE A 2 11.08 11.38 34.01
N LYS A 3 10.16 10.85 34.80
CA LYS A 3 9.13 9.95 34.29
C LYS A 3 8.21 10.80 33.44
N SER A 4 8.40 10.77 32.13
CA SER A 4 7.42 11.20 31.16
C SER A 4 6.23 10.25 31.28
N SER A 5 5.16 10.67 31.93
CA SER A 5 3.85 10.08 31.79
C SER A 5 3.22 10.61 30.50
N ALA A 6 3.86 10.36 29.38
CA ALA A 6 3.20 10.49 28.11
C ALA A 6 2.33 9.24 27.96
N ALA A 7 1.02 9.40 27.96
CA ALA A 7 0.15 8.46 27.27
C ALA A 7 0.83 8.25 25.90
N SER A 8 1.18 7.01 25.57
CA SER A 8 1.90 6.72 24.33
C SER A 8 0.97 7.11 23.19
N ASP A 9 1.21 8.26 22.58
CA ASP A 9 0.53 8.65 21.37
C ASP A 9 0.88 7.60 20.33
N VAL A 10 -0.10 6.75 20.01
CA VAL A 10 0.05 5.73 18.98
C VAL A 10 0.13 6.44 17.64
N TYR A 11 1.32 6.57 17.12
CA TYR A 11 1.55 7.21 15.83
C TYR A 11 0.96 6.37 14.69
N LYS A 12 -0.07 6.90 14.04
CA LYS A 12 -0.75 6.26 12.91
C LYS A 12 -0.13 6.67 11.59
N ARG A 13 0.25 5.71 10.78
CA ARG A 13 0.83 5.92 9.46
C ARG A 13 -0.07 5.34 8.39
N GLN A 14 -0.29 6.09 7.32
CA GLN A 14 -1.09 5.65 6.19
C GLN A 14 -0.17 5.26 5.03
N TYR A 15 -0.39 4.06 4.51
CA TYR A 15 0.22 3.61 3.26
C TYR A 15 -0.87 3.45 2.18
N PRO A 16 -1.16 4.51 1.41
CA PRO A 16 -2.18 4.48 0.36
C PRO A 16 -1.65 3.86 -0.92
N GLY A 17 -2.51 3.08 -1.58
CA GLY A 17 -2.24 2.48 -2.87
C GLY A 17 -3.48 1.85 -3.48
N SER A 18 -3.43 1.49 -4.77
CA SER A 18 -4.53 0.78 -5.41
C SER A 18 -4.56 -0.71 -5.06
N PHE A 19 -3.39 -1.33 -4.86
CA PHE A 19 -3.24 -2.77 -4.52
C PHE A 19 -4.09 -3.68 -5.40
N ASP A 20 -3.97 -3.55 -6.70
CA ASP A 20 -4.82 -4.19 -7.71
C ASP A 20 -4.02 -5.11 -8.66
N PRO A 21 -3.55 -6.28 -8.16
CA PRO A 21 -3.56 -6.78 -6.79
C PRO A 21 -2.38 -6.32 -5.93
N VAL A 22 -2.37 -6.70 -4.64
CA VAL A 22 -1.19 -6.61 -3.79
C VAL A 22 -0.08 -7.52 -4.33
N THR A 23 1.18 -7.09 -4.17
CA THR A 23 2.39 -7.80 -4.63
C THR A 23 3.40 -7.92 -3.51
N TYR A 24 4.42 -8.78 -3.65
CA TYR A 24 5.53 -8.84 -2.69
C TYR A 24 6.25 -7.49 -2.54
N GLY A 25 6.31 -6.66 -3.59
CA GLY A 25 6.85 -5.31 -3.48
C GLY A 25 6.05 -4.41 -2.52
N HIS A 26 4.73 -4.53 -2.51
CA HIS A 26 3.89 -3.82 -1.54
C HIS A 26 4.10 -4.36 -0.12
N LEU A 27 4.14 -5.69 0.05
CA LEU A 27 4.34 -6.32 1.36
C LEU A 27 5.69 -6.01 1.96
N GLU A 28 6.73 -5.87 1.15
CA GLU A 28 8.06 -5.43 1.60
C GLU A 28 7.99 -4.03 2.25
N ILE A 29 7.32 -3.08 1.60
CA ILE A 29 7.12 -1.74 2.16
C ILE A 29 6.25 -1.78 3.42
N ILE A 30 5.16 -2.56 3.42
CA ILE A 30 4.28 -2.72 4.59
C ILE A 30 5.07 -3.31 5.77
N SER A 31 5.84 -4.37 5.54
CA SER A 31 6.66 -5.01 6.57
C SER A 31 7.72 -4.06 7.16
N ARG A 32 8.33 -3.22 6.34
CA ARG A 32 9.29 -2.22 6.84
C ARG A 32 8.60 -1.10 7.60
N ALA A 33 7.49 -0.59 7.07
CA ALA A 33 6.70 0.42 7.76
C ALA A 33 6.21 -0.10 9.13
N SER A 34 5.77 -1.36 9.21
CA SER A 34 5.31 -1.98 10.46
C SER A 34 6.39 -2.07 11.54
N LYS A 35 7.67 -2.13 11.14
CA LYS A 35 8.82 -2.13 12.07
C LYS A 35 9.23 -0.74 12.52
N LEU A 36 8.90 0.28 11.74
CA LEU A 36 9.25 1.67 12.01
C LEU A 36 8.19 2.41 12.83
N PHE A 37 6.94 1.92 12.80
CA PHE A 37 5.79 2.65 13.35
C PHE A 37 4.93 1.74 14.22
N ASP A 38 4.26 2.33 15.21
CA ASP A 38 3.41 1.58 16.15
C ASP A 38 2.16 1.00 15.47
N LYS A 39 1.61 1.72 14.48
CA LYS A 39 0.45 1.29 13.70
C LYS A 39 0.56 1.77 12.26
N VAL A 40 0.29 0.87 11.32
CA VAL A 40 0.23 1.16 9.88
C VAL A 40 -1.19 0.91 9.36
N ILE A 41 -1.78 1.89 8.71
CA ILE A 41 -3.05 1.75 8.00
C ILE A 41 -2.72 1.60 6.51
N VAL A 42 -2.90 0.40 5.97
CA VAL A 42 -2.82 0.17 4.53
C VAL A 42 -4.15 0.55 3.92
N LEU A 43 -4.14 1.61 3.12
CA LEU A 43 -5.35 2.24 2.63
C LEU A 43 -5.56 1.95 1.14
N VAL A 44 -6.56 1.13 0.82
CA VAL A 44 -6.97 0.89 -0.55
C VAL A 44 -7.64 2.14 -1.10
N SER A 45 -6.95 2.85 -1.99
CA SER A 45 -7.44 4.08 -2.62
C SER A 45 -8.03 3.80 -4.00
N VAL A 46 -9.11 4.50 -4.31
CA VAL A 46 -9.73 4.46 -5.64
C VAL A 46 -9.11 5.55 -6.51
N ASN A 47 -8.62 5.15 -7.67
CA ASN A 47 -8.28 6.09 -8.74
C ASN A 47 -9.38 6.04 -9.81
N PRO A 48 -10.24 7.07 -9.92
CA PRO A 48 -11.35 7.05 -10.86
C PRO A 48 -10.90 7.02 -12.33
N LEU A 49 -9.64 7.33 -12.61
CA LEU A 49 -9.06 7.32 -13.95
C LEU A 49 -8.49 5.95 -14.35
N LYS A 50 -8.48 4.97 -13.45
CA LYS A 50 -7.92 3.63 -13.73
C LYS A 50 -8.95 2.55 -13.43
N PRO A 51 -9.37 1.75 -14.43
CA PRO A 51 -10.19 0.58 -14.17
C PRO A 51 -9.41 -0.43 -13.33
N CYS A 52 -10.01 -0.90 -12.25
CA CYS A 52 -9.45 -1.94 -11.41
C CYS A 52 -9.93 -3.33 -11.86
N SER A 53 -9.09 -4.34 -11.70
CA SER A 53 -9.43 -5.73 -12.00
C SER A 53 -10.16 -6.41 -10.84
N PHE A 54 -9.95 -5.90 -9.63
CA PHE A 54 -10.56 -6.40 -8.40
C PHE A 54 -11.34 -5.29 -7.71
N THR A 55 -12.47 -5.66 -7.10
CA THR A 55 -13.28 -4.74 -6.29
C THR A 55 -12.51 -4.25 -5.07
N ILE A 56 -12.98 -3.19 -4.42
CA ILE A 56 -12.39 -2.68 -3.18
C ILE A 56 -12.34 -3.77 -2.11
N ASP A 57 -13.44 -4.52 -1.94
CA ASP A 57 -13.53 -5.58 -0.93
C ASP A 57 -12.57 -6.73 -1.22
N GLU A 58 -12.43 -7.16 -2.48
CA GLU A 58 -11.45 -8.18 -2.87
C GLU A 58 -10.02 -7.71 -2.57
N ARG A 59 -9.66 -6.48 -2.91
CA ARG A 59 -8.33 -5.91 -2.64
C ARG A 59 -8.04 -5.80 -1.14
N LYS A 60 -9.03 -5.38 -0.35
CA LYS A 60 -8.92 -5.36 1.13
C LYS A 60 -8.72 -6.77 1.68
N GLN A 61 -9.47 -7.74 1.17
CA GLN A 61 -9.35 -9.12 1.60
C GLN A 61 -7.98 -9.70 1.25
N PHE A 62 -7.49 -9.48 0.02
CA PHE A 62 -6.17 -9.89 -0.41
C PHE A 62 -5.07 -9.32 0.50
N LEU A 63 -5.15 -8.03 0.83
CA LEU A 63 -4.22 -7.40 1.75
C LEU A 63 -4.27 -8.02 3.15
N ARG A 64 -5.45 -8.23 3.73
CA ARG A 64 -5.60 -8.82 5.07
C ARG A 64 -5.00 -10.22 5.14
N GLU A 65 -5.32 -11.06 4.18
CA GLU A 65 -4.77 -12.43 4.12
C GLU A 65 -3.26 -12.42 3.93
N SER A 66 -2.75 -11.56 3.06
CA SER A 66 -1.31 -11.44 2.81
C SER A 66 -0.55 -10.93 4.03
N VAL A 67 -1.07 -9.93 4.73
CA VAL A 67 -0.46 -9.37 5.95
C VAL A 67 -0.43 -10.42 7.07
N VAL A 68 -1.49 -11.22 7.21
CA VAL A 68 -1.54 -12.33 8.18
C VAL A 68 -0.55 -13.42 7.81
N ALA A 69 -0.47 -13.80 6.53
CA ALA A 69 0.48 -14.82 6.05
C ALA A 69 1.93 -14.41 6.30
N GLU A 70 2.25 -13.12 6.19
CA GLU A 70 3.58 -12.55 6.48
C GLU A 70 3.84 -12.31 7.98
N GLY A 71 2.86 -12.59 8.85
CA GLY A 71 3.00 -12.42 10.31
C GLY A 71 3.13 -10.95 10.76
N ILE A 72 2.58 -10.00 10.02
CA ILE A 72 2.64 -8.58 10.34
C ILE A 72 1.44 -8.20 11.22
N GLY A 73 1.67 -7.89 12.50
CA GLY A 73 0.60 -7.77 13.52
C GLY A 73 0.01 -6.37 13.71
N ASN A 74 0.72 -5.30 13.39
CA ASN A 74 0.32 -3.91 13.67
C ASN A 74 -0.21 -3.16 12.43
N VAL A 75 -0.80 -3.90 11.49
CA VAL A 75 -1.36 -3.39 10.25
C VAL A 75 -2.88 -3.48 10.27
N GLU A 76 -3.53 -2.38 9.94
CA GLU A 76 -4.97 -2.30 9.67
C GLU A 76 -5.18 -2.05 8.17
N VAL A 77 -6.17 -2.71 7.57
CA VAL A 77 -6.53 -2.54 6.16
C VAL A 77 -7.88 -1.85 6.05
N ASP A 78 -7.89 -0.71 5.39
CA ASP A 78 -9.09 0.07 5.14
C ASP A 78 -9.16 0.56 3.69
N SER A 79 -10.19 1.32 3.33
CA SER A 79 -10.38 1.87 1.99
C SER A 79 -10.87 3.31 2.03
N ASN A 80 -10.52 4.08 1.00
CA ASN A 80 -10.99 5.45 0.82
C ASN A 80 -11.32 5.70 -0.65
N GLU A 81 -12.52 6.23 -0.90
CA GLU A 81 -13.00 6.61 -2.24
C GLU A 81 -12.91 8.12 -2.49
N GLY A 82 -12.54 8.89 -1.46
CA GLY A 82 -12.39 10.35 -1.51
C GLY A 82 -10.93 10.82 -1.56
N LEU A 83 -10.72 12.08 -1.23
CA LEU A 83 -9.38 12.63 -1.12
C LEU A 83 -8.61 11.96 0.04
N LEU A 84 -7.36 11.63 -0.21
CA LEU A 84 -6.48 11.04 0.81
C LEU A 84 -6.38 11.93 2.06
N ILE A 85 -6.36 13.24 1.87
CA ILE A 85 -6.23 14.21 2.95
C ILE A 85 -7.47 14.27 3.86
N ASP A 86 -8.66 14.04 3.32
CA ASP A 86 -9.87 13.96 4.15
C ASP A 86 -9.79 12.77 5.10
N TYR A 87 -9.44 11.60 4.57
CA TYR A 87 -9.19 10.40 5.37
C TYR A 87 -8.06 10.61 6.40
N PHE A 88 -6.98 11.29 5.99
CA PHE A 88 -5.85 11.63 6.86
C PHE A 88 -6.30 12.43 8.09
N ASN A 89 -7.12 13.45 7.89
CA ASN A 89 -7.64 14.31 8.95
C ASN A 89 -8.66 13.58 9.85
N GLU A 90 -9.61 12.84 9.25
CA GLU A 90 -10.66 12.10 9.98
C GLU A 90 -10.08 11.04 10.90
N HIS A 91 -8.98 10.39 10.50
CA HIS A 91 -8.36 9.31 11.26
C HIS A 91 -7.17 9.78 12.12
N ASN A 92 -6.91 11.10 12.16
CA ASN A 92 -5.77 11.68 12.88
C ASN A 92 -4.47 10.95 12.53
N ALA A 93 -4.20 10.79 11.26
CA ALA A 93 -2.93 10.23 10.82
C ALA A 93 -1.81 11.26 10.93
N ASP A 94 -0.59 10.78 11.12
CA ASP A 94 0.58 11.66 11.34
C ASP A 94 1.46 11.77 10.10
N VAL A 95 1.54 10.70 9.30
CA VAL A 95 2.41 10.61 8.14
C VAL A 95 1.81 9.74 7.05
N ILE A 96 2.05 10.10 5.80
CA ILE A 96 1.79 9.30 4.63
C ILE A 96 3.08 8.55 4.26
N VAL A 97 3.02 7.23 4.15
CA VAL A 97 4.13 6.40 3.68
C VAL A 97 3.93 6.08 2.21
N LYS A 98 4.98 6.18 1.40
CA LYS A 98 4.97 5.81 -0.01
C LYS A 98 6.18 4.95 -0.35
N GLY A 99 5.98 3.89 -1.12
CA GLY A 99 7.05 3.10 -1.69
C GLY A 99 7.57 3.73 -2.98
N LEU A 100 8.89 3.75 -3.16
CA LEU A 100 9.54 4.19 -4.39
C LEU A 100 10.33 3.03 -5.01
N ARG A 101 10.07 2.74 -6.29
CA ARG A 101 10.76 1.69 -7.05
C ARG A 101 11.81 2.25 -8.01
N ALA A 102 11.48 3.34 -8.69
CA ALA A 102 12.31 3.95 -9.72
C ALA A 102 12.17 5.49 -9.72
N ILE A 103 13.05 6.15 -10.46
CA ILE A 103 13.04 7.63 -10.60
C ILE A 103 11.70 8.13 -11.18
N SER A 104 11.13 7.38 -12.13
CA SER A 104 9.83 7.71 -12.72
C SER A 104 8.67 7.71 -11.72
N ASP A 105 8.71 6.81 -10.72
CA ASP A 105 7.72 6.82 -9.64
C ASP A 105 7.91 8.06 -8.76
N PHE A 106 9.17 8.46 -8.52
CA PHE A 106 9.50 9.58 -7.63
C PHE A 106 8.89 10.90 -8.09
N GLU A 107 8.98 11.24 -9.36
CA GLU A 107 8.43 12.51 -9.87
C GLU A 107 6.94 12.64 -9.57
N TYR A 108 6.16 11.60 -9.87
CA TYR A 108 4.73 11.59 -9.61
C TYR A 108 4.40 11.63 -8.11
N GLU A 109 5.05 10.78 -7.33
CA GLU A 109 4.82 10.70 -5.88
C GLU A 109 5.27 11.98 -5.16
N PHE A 110 6.34 12.62 -5.65
CA PHE A 110 6.79 13.91 -5.13
C PHE A 110 5.76 15.02 -5.41
N GLN A 111 5.20 15.08 -6.63
CA GLN A 111 4.13 16.04 -6.96
C GLN A 111 2.91 15.82 -6.05
N MET A 112 2.51 14.56 -5.85
CA MET A 112 1.40 14.23 -4.96
C MET A 112 1.69 14.61 -3.50
N ALA A 113 2.90 14.41 -3.01
CA ALA A 113 3.30 14.83 -1.67
C ALA A 113 3.18 16.35 -1.49
N GLN A 114 3.64 17.13 -2.47
CA GLN A 114 3.52 18.60 -2.45
C GLN A 114 2.04 19.04 -2.48
N ALA A 115 1.21 18.39 -3.31
CA ALA A 115 -0.22 18.67 -3.37
C ALA A 115 -0.91 18.36 -2.03
N ASN A 116 -0.63 17.20 -1.44
CA ASN A 116 -1.18 16.80 -0.14
C ASN A 116 -0.79 17.80 0.96
N ARG A 117 0.48 18.22 1.00
CA ARG A 117 0.95 19.21 1.96
C ARG A 117 0.31 20.59 1.76
N LYS A 118 0.00 20.97 0.51
CA LYS A 118 -0.72 22.21 0.21
C LYS A 118 -2.17 22.15 0.72
N LEU A 119 -2.81 21.00 0.64
CA LEU A 119 -4.18 20.79 1.12
C LEU A 119 -4.24 20.64 2.65
N CYS A 120 -3.21 20.03 3.25
CA CYS A 120 -3.07 19.87 4.69
C CYS A 120 -1.59 20.04 5.09
N TYR A 121 -1.25 21.13 5.74
CA TYR A 121 0.15 21.45 6.11
C TYR A 121 0.80 20.43 7.06
N LYS A 122 -0.02 19.64 7.78
CA LYS A 122 0.43 18.57 8.68
C LYS A 122 0.75 17.26 7.94
N ALA A 123 0.28 17.12 6.70
CA ALA A 123 0.45 15.87 5.94
C ALA A 123 1.88 15.77 5.39
N GLU A 124 2.76 15.19 6.19
CA GLU A 124 4.12 14.84 5.75
C GLU A 124 4.14 13.49 5.04
N THR A 125 4.99 13.38 4.02
CA THR A 125 5.17 12.13 3.28
C THR A 125 6.57 11.59 3.47
N ILE A 126 6.67 10.32 3.85
CA ILE A 126 7.94 9.58 3.95
C ILE A 126 8.01 8.59 2.79
N PHE A 127 9.14 8.58 2.10
CA PHE A 127 9.43 7.65 1.02
C PHE A 127 10.31 6.50 1.50
N LEU A 128 9.86 5.27 1.27
CA LEU A 128 10.65 4.06 1.47
C LEU A 128 11.04 3.49 0.11
N THR A 129 12.34 3.38 -0.15
CA THR A 129 12.84 2.79 -1.38
C THR A 129 12.64 1.28 -1.36
N SER A 130 12.13 0.70 -2.44
CA SER A 130 12.00 -0.76 -2.59
C SER A 130 13.36 -1.44 -2.59
N LYS A 131 13.41 -2.70 -2.14
CA LYS A 131 14.56 -3.56 -2.37
C LYS A 131 14.78 -3.76 -3.87
N SER A 132 16.05 -3.98 -4.25
CA SER A 132 16.44 -4.15 -5.65
C SER A 132 15.67 -5.26 -6.37
N GLU A 133 15.35 -6.33 -5.67
CA GLU A 133 14.59 -7.47 -6.19
C GLU A 133 13.13 -7.15 -6.57
N TYR A 134 12.58 -6.04 -6.06
CA TYR A 134 11.20 -5.60 -6.32
C TYR A 134 11.10 -4.29 -7.11
N THR A 135 12.20 -3.73 -7.57
CA THR A 135 12.19 -2.43 -8.28
C THR A 135 11.40 -2.47 -9.59
N TYR A 136 11.36 -3.62 -10.26
CA TYR A 136 10.60 -3.83 -11.49
C TYR A 136 9.14 -4.24 -11.25
N LEU A 137 8.82 -4.69 -10.03
CA LEU A 137 7.53 -5.31 -9.72
C LEU A 137 6.40 -4.28 -9.60
N SER A 138 5.36 -4.45 -10.39
CA SER A 138 4.13 -3.64 -10.32
C SER A 138 2.88 -4.49 -10.50
N SER A 139 1.76 -4.05 -9.95
CA SER A 139 0.48 -4.72 -10.16
C SER A 139 0.08 -4.80 -11.64
N SER A 140 0.41 -3.77 -12.42
CA SER A 140 0.13 -3.75 -13.87
C SER A 140 0.92 -4.84 -14.62
N MET A 141 2.19 -5.02 -14.28
CA MET A 141 3.02 -6.09 -14.85
C MET A 141 2.48 -7.48 -14.47
N VAL A 142 2.14 -7.68 -13.19
CA VAL A 142 1.55 -8.93 -12.70
C VAL A 142 0.26 -9.25 -13.46
N LYS A 143 -0.62 -8.27 -13.62
CA LYS A 143 -1.87 -8.45 -14.39
C LYS A 143 -1.59 -8.83 -15.84
N GLN A 144 -0.64 -8.18 -16.47
CA GLN A 144 -0.29 -8.49 -17.86
C GLN A 144 0.24 -9.92 -18.00
N ILE A 145 1.14 -10.37 -17.14
CA ILE A 145 1.67 -11.73 -17.15
C ILE A 145 0.54 -12.75 -16.94
N ALA A 146 -0.30 -12.54 -15.91
CA ALA A 146 -1.41 -13.44 -15.60
C ALA A 146 -2.43 -13.54 -16.74
N MET A 147 -2.75 -12.44 -17.42
CA MET A 147 -3.67 -12.41 -18.56
C MET A 147 -3.21 -13.31 -19.71
N PHE A 148 -1.90 -13.44 -19.90
CA PHE A 148 -1.32 -14.33 -20.93
C PHE A 148 -0.97 -15.72 -20.40
N GLY A 149 -1.40 -16.06 -19.18
CA GLY A 149 -1.18 -17.37 -18.58
C GLY A 149 0.25 -17.63 -18.11
N GLY A 150 1.05 -16.55 -17.94
CA GLY A 150 2.38 -16.66 -17.34
C GLY A 150 2.32 -16.93 -15.85
N ASP A 151 3.38 -17.52 -15.30
CA ASP A 151 3.51 -17.78 -13.88
C ASP A 151 3.75 -16.47 -13.11
N ILE A 152 2.95 -16.21 -12.09
CA ILE A 152 3.04 -15.04 -11.21
C ILE A 152 3.33 -15.39 -9.74
N SER A 153 3.71 -16.63 -9.46
CA SER A 153 3.95 -17.13 -8.09
C SER A 153 5.06 -16.38 -7.35
N ASP A 154 6.08 -15.90 -8.07
CA ASP A 154 7.17 -15.11 -7.51
C ASP A 154 6.82 -13.62 -7.27
N PHE A 155 5.63 -13.18 -7.68
CA PHE A 155 5.25 -11.77 -7.65
C PHE A 155 4.16 -11.43 -6.64
N VAL A 156 3.33 -12.43 -6.30
CA VAL A 156 2.19 -12.27 -5.40
C VAL A 156 2.16 -13.34 -4.33
N PRO A 157 1.58 -13.05 -3.14
CA PRO A 157 1.43 -14.04 -2.08
C PRO A 157 0.66 -15.29 -2.53
N GLU A 158 1.11 -16.46 -2.09
CA GLU A 158 0.50 -17.75 -2.41
C GLU A 158 -0.98 -17.80 -2.02
N CYS A 159 -1.35 -17.19 -0.89
CA CYS A 159 -2.73 -17.18 -0.38
C CYS A 159 -3.75 -16.50 -1.30
N ILE A 160 -3.30 -15.71 -2.28
CA ILE A 160 -4.17 -15.00 -3.24
C ILE A 160 -3.94 -15.42 -4.70
N LEU A 161 -2.91 -16.24 -4.95
CA LEU A 161 -2.43 -16.60 -6.30
C LEU A 161 -3.53 -17.16 -7.20
N ASP A 162 -4.26 -18.17 -6.70
CA ASP A 162 -5.29 -18.86 -7.48
C ASP A 162 -6.42 -17.89 -7.89
N ARG A 163 -6.88 -17.05 -6.97
CA ARG A 163 -7.96 -16.08 -7.23
C ARG A 163 -7.54 -15.02 -8.26
N ILE A 164 -6.26 -14.64 -8.27
CA ILE A 164 -5.74 -13.73 -9.29
C ILE A 164 -5.74 -14.42 -10.66
N ASN A 165 -5.24 -15.66 -10.73
CA ASN A 165 -5.18 -16.43 -11.96
C ASN A 165 -6.59 -16.71 -12.53
N GLU A 166 -7.54 -17.14 -11.70
CA GLU A 166 -8.93 -17.37 -12.10
C GLU A 166 -9.60 -16.12 -12.69
N ARG A 167 -9.35 -14.94 -12.08
CA ARG A 167 -9.93 -13.69 -12.54
C ARG A 167 -9.30 -13.16 -13.82
N LEU A 168 -7.99 -13.31 -13.98
CA LEU A 168 -7.23 -12.59 -15.02
C LEU A 168 -6.89 -13.46 -16.23
N LYS A 169 -6.78 -14.77 -16.09
CA LYS A 169 -6.44 -15.66 -17.20
C LYS A 169 -7.50 -15.60 -18.28
N ARG A 170 -7.10 -15.20 -19.48
CA ARG A 170 -7.98 -15.05 -20.65
C ARG A 170 -7.71 -16.07 -21.73
N TYR A 171 -6.57 -16.79 -21.68
CA TYR A 171 -6.11 -17.74 -22.70
C TYR A 171 -5.55 -19.01 -22.05
#